data_d4a23ef194bcd2151942f24e2e537110
#
_entry.id   d4a23ef194bcd2151942f24e2e537110
#
_cell.length_a   1.000
_cell.length_b   1.000
_cell.length_c   1.000
_cell.angle_alpha   90.00
_cell.angle_beta   90.00
_cell.angle_gamma   90.00
#
_symmetry.space_group_name_H-M   'P 1'
#
loop_
_entity.id
_entity.type
_entity.pdbx_description
1 polymer ?
#
loop_
_entity_poly.entity_id
_entity_poly.type
_entity_poly.pdbx_seq_one_letter_code
_entity_poly.pdbx_strand_id
1 'polypeptide(L)'
;FTEVFKPSGFDSKAFVASYGMAEVTLAASFAPLNMGPRKDAVNLLELQTTAHANPVVDLVQKQRIFTACGVPLRSMEISIRSKTGAEVAPREIGQVMLKGDSLAQGYFRAGEGLNPLCDEDGWFATGDLGYWLDDELVITGRSKDLMIWNGKNIWPQDLEWVAQKAGGKHVSRTAAFDFRKSDGASQVILLVECGVRDKEVRDNIKREIVNAVRSVVGVPFELVFVVMRSLPVTSSGKLSRANAKVLYLDGQLTETRANKDAAIKPQMSLSSVGIA
;
A
#
# COMPACT_ATOMS: atom_id res chain seq x y z
N PHE A 1 -6.39 -8.10 -18.55
CA PHE A 1 -5.32 -8.46 -19.48
C PHE A 1 -5.60 -9.83 -20.12
N THR A 2 -5.72 -10.91 -19.31
CA THR A 2 -5.92 -12.28 -19.79
C THR A 2 -7.08 -12.40 -20.79
N GLU A 3 -8.27 -11.90 -20.45
CA GLU A 3 -9.46 -11.98 -21.31
C GLU A 3 -9.25 -11.26 -22.66
N VAL A 4 -8.53 -10.13 -22.65
CA VAL A 4 -8.27 -9.32 -23.87
C VAL A 4 -7.30 -10.04 -24.79
N PHE A 5 -6.28 -10.70 -24.26
CA PHE A 5 -5.21 -11.32 -25.05
C PHE A 5 -5.38 -12.82 -25.27
N LYS A 6 -6.35 -13.45 -24.63
CA LYS A 6 -6.68 -14.87 -24.85
C LYS A 6 -6.94 -15.23 -26.31
N PRO A 7 -7.68 -14.42 -27.10
CA PRO A 7 -7.86 -14.71 -28.54
C PRO A 7 -6.55 -14.69 -29.35
N SER A 8 -5.50 -13.98 -28.83
CA SER A 8 -4.17 -13.95 -29.44
C SER A 8 -3.24 -15.04 -28.90
N GLY A 9 -3.77 -16.05 -28.20
CA GLY A 9 -2.99 -17.18 -27.70
C GLY A 9 -2.30 -16.95 -26.36
N PHE A 10 -2.62 -15.85 -25.63
CA PHE A 10 -2.03 -15.63 -24.31
C PHE A 10 -2.56 -16.63 -23.29
N ASP A 11 -1.64 -17.35 -22.65
CA ASP A 11 -1.94 -18.24 -21.51
C ASP A 11 -1.71 -17.50 -20.19
N SER A 12 -2.71 -17.52 -19.29
CA SER A 12 -2.59 -16.93 -17.94
C SER A 12 -1.48 -17.55 -17.10
N LYS A 13 -1.07 -18.78 -17.39
CA LYS A 13 0.06 -19.46 -16.77
C LYS A 13 1.41 -18.81 -17.09
N ALA A 14 1.48 -17.94 -18.11
CA ALA A 14 2.67 -17.17 -18.43
C ALA A 14 2.92 -16.00 -17.43
N PHE A 15 1.93 -15.64 -16.61
CA PHE A 15 2.17 -14.69 -15.53
C PHE A 15 3.03 -15.32 -14.43
N VAL A 16 4.14 -14.66 -14.12
CA VAL A 16 5.05 -15.02 -13.03
C VAL A 16 5.04 -13.88 -12.02
N ALA A 17 4.43 -14.12 -10.87
CA ALA A 17 4.49 -13.16 -9.77
C ALA A 17 5.90 -13.17 -9.16
N SER A 18 6.40 -11.98 -8.79
CA SER A 18 7.73 -11.83 -8.20
C SER A 18 7.73 -10.70 -7.17
N TYR A 19 8.66 -10.78 -6.24
CA TYR A 19 8.96 -9.70 -5.32
C TYR A 19 10.42 -9.28 -5.46
N GLY A 20 10.65 -7.97 -5.43
CA GLY A 20 11.99 -7.43 -5.51
C GLY A 20 12.01 -5.91 -5.49
N MET A 21 13.22 -5.39 -5.48
CA MET A 21 13.51 -3.96 -5.39
C MET A 21 14.93 -3.68 -5.91
N ALA A 22 15.25 -2.40 -6.09
CA ALA A 22 16.57 -1.98 -6.59
C ALA A 22 17.70 -2.40 -5.66
N GLU A 23 17.45 -2.46 -4.35
CA GLU A 23 18.43 -2.85 -3.32
C GLU A 23 18.91 -4.29 -3.47
N VAL A 24 18.14 -5.17 -4.11
CA VAL A 24 18.52 -6.56 -4.46
C VAL A 24 18.75 -6.72 -5.96
N THR A 25 19.14 -5.67 -6.64
CA THR A 25 19.31 -5.57 -8.10
C THR A 25 17.97 -5.61 -8.83
N LEU A 26 17.14 -6.64 -8.66
CA LEU A 26 15.84 -6.80 -9.31
C LEU A 26 14.86 -7.59 -8.46
N ALA A 27 15.16 -8.84 -8.15
CA ALA A 27 14.22 -9.76 -7.54
C ALA A 27 14.83 -10.54 -6.37
N ALA A 28 13.98 -10.82 -5.36
CA ALA A 28 14.30 -11.66 -4.22
C ALA A 28 13.55 -13.01 -4.26
N SER A 29 12.35 -13.03 -4.89
CA SER A 29 11.56 -14.25 -5.05
C SER A 29 10.84 -14.29 -6.39
N PHE A 30 10.55 -15.52 -6.87
CA PHE A 30 9.73 -15.77 -8.06
C PHE A 30 8.74 -16.91 -7.82
N ALA A 31 7.52 -16.74 -8.35
CA ALA A 31 6.57 -17.84 -8.45
C ALA A 31 7.05 -18.91 -9.45
N PRO A 32 6.64 -20.17 -9.29
CA PRO A 32 6.97 -21.22 -10.22
C PRO A 32 6.48 -20.91 -11.64
N LEU A 33 7.29 -21.27 -12.64
CA LEU A 33 6.95 -21.05 -14.04
C LEU A 33 5.75 -21.94 -14.46
N ASN A 34 4.94 -21.45 -15.38
CA ASN A 34 3.81 -22.15 -15.98
C ASN A 34 2.69 -22.57 -15.00
N MET A 35 2.66 -21.99 -13.80
CA MET A 35 1.60 -22.23 -12.81
C MET A 35 0.56 -21.10 -12.79
N GLY A 36 0.95 -19.91 -13.26
CA GLY A 36 0.17 -18.70 -13.11
C GLY A 36 0.16 -18.15 -11.68
N PRO A 37 -0.54 -17.04 -11.41
CA PRO A 37 -0.55 -16.42 -10.09
C PRO A 37 -1.33 -17.25 -9.06
N ARG A 38 -0.68 -17.72 -8.02
CA ARG A 38 -1.33 -18.31 -6.85
C ARG A 38 -1.98 -17.22 -6.02
N LYS A 39 -3.28 -17.35 -5.76
CA LYS A 39 -4.06 -16.40 -4.97
C LYS A 39 -4.37 -16.98 -3.60
N ASP A 40 -4.30 -16.13 -2.58
CA ASP A 40 -4.71 -16.46 -1.21
C ASP A 40 -5.82 -15.51 -0.77
N ALA A 41 -6.99 -16.08 -0.46
CA ALA A 41 -8.14 -15.34 0.05
C ALA A 41 -8.15 -15.41 1.58
N VAL A 42 -7.92 -14.28 2.22
CA VAL A 42 -7.82 -14.17 3.68
C VAL A 42 -9.01 -13.42 4.28
N ASN A 43 -9.38 -13.78 5.50
CA ASN A 43 -10.41 -13.10 6.28
C ASN A 43 -9.96 -11.67 6.61
N LEU A 44 -10.65 -10.68 6.05
CA LEU A 44 -10.28 -9.27 6.20
C LEU A 44 -10.37 -8.80 7.65
N LEU A 45 -11.36 -9.24 8.41
CA LEU A 45 -11.53 -8.79 9.80
C LEU A 45 -10.39 -9.30 10.68
N GLU A 46 -10.02 -10.58 10.57
CA GLU A 46 -8.92 -11.17 11.32
C GLU A 46 -7.58 -10.54 10.92
N LEU A 47 -7.37 -10.34 9.62
CA LEU A 47 -6.20 -9.64 9.11
C LEU A 47 -6.04 -8.24 9.75
N GLN A 48 -7.14 -7.49 9.87
CA GLN A 48 -7.15 -6.15 10.45
C GLN A 48 -6.93 -6.15 11.96
N THR A 49 -7.46 -7.15 12.69
CA THR A 49 -7.49 -7.14 14.16
C THR A 49 -6.33 -7.91 14.79
N THR A 50 -5.88 -8.98 14.17
CA THR A 50 -4.86 -9.88 14.73
C THR A 50 -3.54 -9.87 13.96
N ALA A 51 -3.49 -9.19 12.80
CA ALA A 51 -2.37 -9.27 11.86
C ALA A 51 -2.05 -10.70 11.41
N HIS A 52 -3.07 -11.57 11.35
CA HIS A 52 -2.95 -12.95 10.90
C HIS A 52 -3.75 -13.18 9.61
N ALA A 53 -3.11 -13.76 8.59
CA ALA A 53 -3.70 -13.98 7.28
C ALA A 53 -4.47 -15.32 7.25
N ASN A 54 -5.46 -15.49 8.13
CA ASN A 54 -6.28 -16.69 8.16
C ASN A 54 -7.11 -16.83 6.87
N PRO A 55 -7.21 -18.03 6.30
CA PRO A 55 -8.02 -18.26 5.10
C PRO A 55 -9.49 -18.01 5.39
N VAL A 56 -10.23 -17.61 4.36
CA VAL A 56 -11.69 -17.51 4.41
C VAL A 56 -12.28 -18.89 4.54
N VAL A 57 -13.10 -19.11 5.56
CA VAL A 57 -13.80 -20.39 5.80
C VAL A 57 -15.22 -20.35 5.25
N ASP A 58 -15.85 -19.16 5.27
CA ASP A 58 -17.22 -18.94 4.80
C ASP A 58 -17.24 -17.82 3.73
N LEU A 59 -17.93 -18.09 2.60
CA LEU A 59 -18.07 -17.15 1.49
C LEU A 59 -18.80 -15.85 1.84
N VAL A 60 -19.50 -15.79 2.97
CA VAL A 60 -20.16 -14.58 3.49
C VAL A 60 -19.14 -13.63 4.16
N GLN A 61 -17.96 -14.14 4.56
CA GLN A 61 -16.92 -13.33 5.19
C GLN A 61 -16.31 -12.34 4.19
N LYS A 62 -16.05 -11.12 4.66
CA LYS A 62 -15.26 -10.16 3.88
C LYS A 62 -13.85 -10.70 3.71
N GLN A 63 -13.40 -10.72 2.46
CA GLN A 63 -12.10 -11.26 2.11
C GLN A 63 -11.19 -10.22 1.48
N ARG A 64 -9.90 -10.42 1.66
CA ARG A 64 -8.84 -9.77 0.89
C ARG A 64 -8.07 -10.83 0.12
N ILE A 65 -7.84 -10.58 -1.16
CA ILE A 65 -7.10 -11.52 -2.01
C ILE A 65 -5.69 -10.98 -2.19
N PHE A 66 -4.71 -11.80 -1.84
CA PHE A 66 -3.30 -11.57 -2.13
C PHE A 66 -2.82 -12.49 -3.25
N THR A 67 -1.69 -12.11 -3.85
CA THR A 67 -0.98 -12.96 -4.81
C THR A 67 0.34 -13.36 -4.18
N ALA A 68 0.63 -14.66 -4.15
CA ALA A 68 1.91 -15.17 -3.72
C ALA A 68 3.00 -14.77 -4.73
N CYS A 69 4.15 -14.34 -4.22
CA CYS A 69 5.29 -13.90 -4.98
C CYS A 69 6.35 -15.01 -5.15
N GLY A 70 5.98 -16.23 -4.80
CA GLY A 70 6.80 -17.43 -4.96
C GLY A 70 7.88 -17.59 -3.90
N VAL A 71 8.84 -18.47 -4.20
CA VAL A 71 9.90 -18.88 -3.29
C VAL A 71 11.14 -17.97 -3.43
N PRO A 72 11.99 -17.88 -2.40
CA PRO A 72 13.26 -17.16 -2.46
C PRO A 72 14.16 -17.67 -3.59
N LEU A 73 14.91 -16.77 -4.21
CA LEU A 73 15.99 -17.15 -5.14
C LEU A 73 17.10 -17.88 -4.38
N ARG A 74 17.86 -18.74 -5.07
CA ARG A 74 18.93 -19.56 -4.45
C ARG A 74 19.99 -18.73 -3.72
N SER A 75 20.23 -17.49 -4.14
CA SER A 75 21.19 -16.56 -3.55
C SER A 75 20.58 -15.65 -2.48
N MET A 76 19.31 -15.85 -2.14
CA MET A 76 18.57 -14.98 -1.21
C MET A 76 17.96 -15.79 -0.09
N GLU A 77 18.14 -15.31 1.12
CA GLU A 77 17.39 -15.71 2.30
C GLU A 77 16.33 -14.66 2.60
N ILE A 78 15.11 -15.11 2.91
CA ILE A 78 14.01 -14.25 3.32
C ILE A 78 13.56 -14.70 4.70
N SER A 79 13.48 -13.77 5.64
CA SER A 79 12.92 -13.99 6.98
C SER A 79 11.77 -13.00 7.20
N ILE A 80 10.70 -13.45 7.82
CA ILE A 80 9.60 -12.56 8.22
C ILE A 80 9.66 -12.44 9.74
N ARG A 81 9.83 -11.19 10.23
CA ARG A 81 10.11 -10.95 11.64
C ARG A 81 9.07 -10.03 12.28
N SER A 82 8.80 -10.31 13.53
CA SER A 82 8.01 -9.46 14.41
C SER A 82 8.76 -8.14 14.73
N LYS A 83 8.09 -7.22 15.39
CA LYS A 83 8.71 -5.98 15.89
C LYS A 83 9.84 -6.22 16.90
N THR A 84 9.86 -7.40 17.55
CA THR A 84 10.93 -7.79 18.49
C THR A 84 12.11 -8.46 17.81
N GLY A 85 12.07 -8.67 16.48
CA GLY A 85 13.13 -9.30 15.69
C GLY A 85 13.00 -10.83 15.59
N ALA A 86 12.09 -11.47 16.32
CA ALA A 86 11.86 -12.91 16.24
C ALA A 86 11.13 -13.28 14.93
N GLU A 87 11.44 -14.42 14.35
CA GLU A 87 10.66 -14.97 13.24
C GLU A 87 9.22 -15.22 13.65
N VAL A 88 8.29 -14.94 12.74
CA VAL A 88 6.86 -15.13 12.97
C VAL A 88 6.39 -16.50 12.47
N ALA A 89 5.25 -16.96 13.00
CA ALA A 89 4.63 -18.19 12.54
C ALA A 89 4.09 -18.05 11.09
N PRO A 90 3.86 -19.18 10.38
CA PRO A 90 3.19 -19.13 9.08
C PRO A 90 1.88 -18.35 9.16
N ARG A 91 1.58 -17.56 8.12
CA ARG A 91 0.41 -16.68 8.00
C ARG A 91 0.36 -15.51 9.00
N GLU A 92 1.31 -15.37 9.91
CA GLU A 92 1.45 -14.18 10.74
C GLU A 92 2.20 -13.09 9.96
N ILE A 93 1.68 -11.85 9.99
CA ILE A 93 2.27 -10.73 9.27
C ILE A 93 3.44 -10.15 10.07
N GLY A 94 4.60 -10.10 9.43
CA GLY A 94 5.80 -9.47 9.95
C GLY A 94 6.52 -8.63 8.91
N GLN A 95 7.61 -8.03 9.34
CA GLN A 95 8.52 -7.30 8.47
C GLN A 95 9.34 -8.26 7.63
N VAL A 96 9.38 -8.02 6.32
CA VAL A 96 10.19 -8.80 5.39
C VAL A 96 11.64 -8.35 5.49
N MET A 97 12.50 -9.30 5.82
CA MET A 97 13.96 -9.13 5.91
C MET A 97 14.62 -9.93 4.80
N LEU A 98 15.64 -9.37 4.17
CA LEU A 98 16.39 -10.01 3.08
C LEU A 98 17.85 -10.13 3.46
N LYS A 99 18.48 -11.25 3.06
CA LYS A 99 19.91 -11.47 3.17
C LYS A 99 20.39 -12.21 1.93
N GLY A 100 21.55 -11.80 1.37
CA GLY A 100 22.10 -12.47 0.19
C GLY A 100 23.10 -11.61 -0.58
N ASP A 101 23.78 -12.25 -1.54
CA ASP A 101 24.90 -11.66 -2.25
C ASP A 101 24.52 -10.55 -3.24
N SER A 102 23.24 -10.48 -3.64
CA SER A 102 22.73 -9.45 -4.56
C SER A 102 22.30 -8.16 -3.88
N LEU A 103 22.42 -8.06 -2.54
CA LEU A 103 22.14 -6.84 -1.80
C LEU A 103 23.18 -5.77 -2.09
N ALA A 104 22.72 -4.54 -2.28
CA ALA A 104 23.57 -3.37 -2.35
C ALA A 104 24.30 -3.17 -1.01
N GLN A 105 25.52 -2.64 -1.05
CA GLN A 105 26.30 -2.38 0.16
C GLN A 105 25.71 -1.27 1.02
N GLY A 106 25.00 -0.32 0.41
CA GLY A 106 24.39 0.79 1.14
C GLY A 106 23.87 1.89 0.22
N TYR A 107 23.34 2.93 0.84
CA TYR A 107 22.93 4.15 0.15
C TYR A 107 24.07 5.17 0.19
N PHE A 108 24.49 5.63 -0.99
CA PHE A 108 25.46 6.72 -1.07
C PHE A 108 24.74 8.07 -0.90
N ARG A 109 25.23 8.89 0.01
CA ARG A 109 24.78 10.28 0.18
C ARG A 109 25.96 11.23 0.02
N ALA A 110 25.78 12.27 -0.79
CA ALA A 110 26.79 13.29 -0.98
C ALA A 110 27.12 13.97 0.36
N GLY A 111 28.41 13.97 0.75
CA GLY A 111 28.88 14.52 2.00
C GLY A 111 28.88 13.56 3.20
N GLU A 112 28.09 12.48 3.17
CA GLU A 112 28.02 11.48 4.25
C GLU A 112 28.70 10.15 3.87
N GLY A 113 28.91 9.90 2.55
CA GLY A 113 29.47 8.66 2.05
C GLY A 113 28.46 7.53 1.94
N LEU A 114 28.94 6.29 2.09
CA LEU A 114 28.14 5.08 1.99
C LEU A 114 27.52 4.74 3.36
N ASN A 115 26.19 4.79 3.44
CA ASN A 115 25.45 4.33 4.60
C ASN A 115 25.08 2.86 4.41
N PRO A 116 25.54 1.92 5.28
CA PRO A 116 25.26 0.49 5.14
C PRO A 116 23.77 0.19 5.01
N LEU A 117 23.44 -0.78 4.15
CA LEU A 117 22.05 -1.21 3.94
C LEU A 117 21.63 -2.24 4.99
N CYS A 118 22.54 -3.17 5.33
CA CYS A 118 22.28 -4.29 6.21
C CYS A 118 22.72 -4.00 7.65
N ASP A 119 22.09 -4.72 8.58
CA ASP A 119 22.54 -4.80 9.97
C ASP A 119 23.85 -5.63 10.12
N GLU A 120 24.32 -5.79 11.36
CA GLU A 120 25.56 -6.50 11.68
C GLU A 120 25.51 -7.99 11.29
N ASP A 121 24.31 -8.60 11.26
CA ASP A 121 24.08 -9.99 10.87
C ASP A 121 23.88 -10.15 9.35
N GLY A 122 23.95 -9.06 8.58
CA GLY A 122 23.79 -9.04 7.12
C GLY A 122 22.33 -9.02 6.65
N TRP A 123 21.36 -8.71 7.52
CA TRP A 123 19.96 -8.60 7.15
C TRP A 123 19.58 -7.18 6.76
N PHE A 124 18.85 -7.06 5.67
CA PHE A 124 18.24 -5.82 5.20
C PHE A 124 16.75 -5.76 5.55
N ALA A 125 16.35 -4.74 6.29
CA ALA A 125 14.96 -4.44 6.60
C ALA A 125 14.29 -3.69 5.44
N THR A 126 13.45 -4.38 4.66
CA THR A 126 12.86 -3.82 3.43
C THR A 126 11.82 -2.73 3.67
N GLY A 127 11.24 -2.70 4.86
CA GLY A 127 10.08 -1.87 5.17
C GLY A 127 8.75 -2.41 4.60
N ASP A 128 8.78 -3.53 3.90
CA ASP A 128 7.59 -4.23 3.44
C ASP A 128 7.10 -5.24 4.49
N LEU A 129 5.80 -5.46 4.53
CA LEU A 129 5.14 -6.45 5.38
C LEU A 129 4.68 -7.62 4.54
N GLY A 130 4.78 -8.83 5.10
CA GLY A 130 4.39 -10.04 4.43
C GLY A 130 4.15 -11.19 5.39
N TYR A 131 3.82 -12.34 4.82
CA TYR A 131 3.67 -13.61 5.54
C TYR A 131 4.06 -14.78 4.63
N TRP A 132 4.29 -15.93 5.22
CA TRP A 132 4.51 -17.19 4.51
C TRP A 132 3.19 -17.90 4.24
N LEU A 133 2.92 -18.20 2.97
CA LEU A 133 1.89 -19.11 2.50
C LEU A 133 2.58 -20.40 2.07
N ASP A 134 2.64 -21.36 2.97
CA ASP A 134 3.54 -22.51 2.87
C ASP A 134 5.00 -22.03 2.70
N ASP A 135 5.64 -22.24 1.57
CA ASP A 135 6.99 -21.81 1.23
C ASP A 135 7.03 -20.57 0.32
N GLU A 136 5.87 -20.00 -0.04
CA GLU A 136 5.77 -18.83 -0.90
C GLU A 136 5.59 -17.54 -0.11
N LEU A 137 6.35 -16.51 -0.49
CA LEU A 137 6.23 -15.17 0.09
C LEU A 137 4.96 -14.46 -0.39
N VAL A 138 4.22 -13.86 0.54
CA VAL A 138 3.09 -12.97 0.25
C VAL A 138 3.36 -11.60 0.82
N ILE A 139 3.33 -10.56 -0.03
CA ILE A 139 3.49 -9.17 0.39
C ILE A 139 2.13 -8.55 0.65
N THR A 140 1.95 -7.94 1.82
CA THR A 140 0.68 -7.30 2.22
C THR A 140 0.69 -5.78 2.06
N GLY A 141 1.86 -5.14 2.11
CA GLY A 141 2.02 -3.71 1.97
C GLY A 141 3.29 -3.19 2.63
N ARG A 142 3.37 -1.88 2.86
CA ARG A 142 4.50 -1.26 3.55
C ARG A 142 4.17 -0.93 4.99
N SER A 143 5.12 -1.12 5.89
CA SER A 143 4.93 -0.83 7.32
C SER A 143 4.67 0.65 7.58
N LYS A 144 5.34 1.55 6.83
CA LYS A 144 5.16 3.01 6.91
C LYS A 144 3.81 3.50 6.38
N ASP A 145 3.20 2.74 5.49
CA ASP A 145 1.90 3.10 4.89
C ASP A 145 0.73 2.52 5.70
N LEU A 146 0.98 1.54 6.56
CA LEU A 146 -0.07 0.90 7.36
C LEU A 146 -0.70 1.91 8.33
N MET A 147 -1.98 2.17 8.16
CA MET A 147 -2.76 3.03 9.04
C MET A 147 -3.28 2.21 10.23
N ILE A 148 -3.30 2.81 11.43
CA ILE A 148 -3.86 2.18 12.62
C ILE A 148 -5.07 2.98 13.08
N TRP A 149 -6.25 2.35 13.08
CA TRP A 149 -7.49 2.95 13.54
C TRP A 149 -8.15 2.09 14.63
N ASN A 150 -8.21 2.63 15.86
CA ASN A 150 -8.78 1.91 17.00
C ASN A 150 -8.23 0.47 17.15
N GLY A 151 -6.91 0.31 17.02
CA GLY A 151 -6.23 -0.99 17.11
C GLY A 151 -6.35 -1.87 15.85
N LYS A 152 -7.05 -1.44 14.81
CA LYS A 152 -7.15 -2.17 13.54
C LYS A 152 -6.09 -1.71 12.55
N ASN A 153 -5.50 -2.67 11.86
CA ASN A 153 -4.61 -2.44 10.72
C ASN A 153 -5.42 -2.16 9.47
N ILE A 154 -5.20 -1.00 8.85
CA ILE A 154 -5.89 -0.58 7.64
C ILE A 154 -4.85 -0.33 6.54
N TRP A 155 -4.95 -1.05 5.45
CA TRP A 155 -4.07 -0.86 4.30
C TRP A 155 -4.63 0.24 3.40
N PRO A 156 -3.85 1.27 3.06
CA PRO A 156 -4.28 2.34 2.15
C PRO A 156 -4.82 1.81 0.83
N GLN A 157 -4.20 0.75 0.31
CA GLN A 157 -4.58 0.13 -0.95
C GLN A 157 -6.04 -0.35 -0.96
N ASP A 158 -6.57 -0.77 0.19
CA ASP A 158 -7.96 -1.26 0.26
C ASP A 158 -8.96 -0.12 0.01
N LEU A 159 -8.66 1.09 0.53
CA LEU A 159 -9.46 2.27 0.23
C LEU A 159 -9.28 2.70 -1.23
N GLU A 160 -8.04 2.74 -1.68
CA GLU A 160 -7.64 3.22 -3.01
C GLU A 160 -8.26 2.39 -4.13
N TRP A 161 -8.15 1.06 -4.08
CA TRP A 161 -8.69 0.17 -5.11
C TRP A 161 -10.21 0.19 -5.15
N VAL A 162 -10.86 0.19 -3.98
CA VAL A 162 -12.31 0.27 -3.90
C VAL A 162 -12.81 1.61 -4.47
N ALA A 163 -12.14 2.71 -4.11
CA ALA A 163 -12.49 4.03 -4.61
C ALA A 163 -12.29 4.14 -6.14
N GLN A 164 -11.19 3.60 -6.65
CA GLN A 164 -10.90 3.61 -8.07
C GLN A 164 -11.91 2.78 -8.86
N LYS A 165 -12.29 1.60 -8.34
CA LYS A 165 -13.31 0.74 -8.94
C LYS A 165 -14.69 1.41 -8.93
N ALA A 166 -15.11 2.01 -7.81
CA ALA A 166 -16.41 2.66 -7.68
C ALA A 166 -16.50 3.94 -8.53
N GLY A 167 -15.41 4.74 -8.59
CA GLY A 167 -15.38 5.96 -9.40
C GLY A 167 -15.19 5.71 -10.90
N GLY A 168 -14.80 4.50 -11.31
CA GLY A 168 -14.68 4.06 -12.70
C GLY A 168 -13.82 5.00 -13.56
N LYS A 169 -14.27 5.30 -14.77
CA LYS A 169 -13.56 6.17 -15.73
C LYS A 169 -13.36 7.62 -15.26
N HIS A 170 -14.06 8.04 -14.24
CA HIS A 170 -14.00 9.41 -13.72
C HIS A 170 -12.89 9.63 -12.70
N VAL A 171 -12.28 8.56 -12.20
CA VAL A 171 -11.20 8.56 -11.23
C VAL A 171 -9.91 8.06 -11.87
N SER A 172 -8.84 8.85 -11.77
CA SER A 172 -7.54 8.51 -12.34
C SER A 172 -6.64 7.83 -11.30
N ARG A 173 -6.36 8.54 -10.20
CA ARG A 173 -5.51 8.06 -9.10
C ARG A 173 -6.18 8.34 -7.78
N THR A 174 -5.79 7.55 -6.79
CA THR A 174 -6.27 7.68 -5.41
C THR A 174 -5.09 7.54 -4.46
N ALA A 175 -5.11 8.26 -3.34
CA ALA A 175 -4.12 8.15 -2.28
C ALA A 175 -4.81 8.17 -0.93
N ALA A 176 -4.58 7.16 -0.09
CA ALA A 176 -5.09 7.11 1.26
C ALA A 176 -3.95 7.17 2.27
N PHE A 177 -4.16 7.91 3.36
CA PHE A 177 -3.24 8.01 4.49
C PHE A 177 -3.99 8.47 5.73
N ASP A 178 -3.37 8.31 6.88
CA ASP A 178 -3.84 8.88 8.14
C ASP A 178 -2.94 10.01 8.63
N PHE A 179 -3.46 10.85 9.48
CA PHE A 179 -2.69 11.80 10.27
C PHE A 179 -3.37 12.07 11.62
N ARG A 180 -2.61 12.60 12.57
CA ARG A 180 -3.15 13.05 13.84
C ARG A 180 -3.46 14.53 13.77
N LYS A 181 -4.68 14.90 14.16
CA LYS A 181 -5.09 16.27 14.34
C LYS A 181 -4.45 16.89 15.57
N SER A 182 -4.54 18.21 15.71
CA SER A 182 -4.05 18.97 16.89
C SER A 182 -4.73 18.54 18.19
N ASP A 183 -5.96 18.03 18.14
CA ASP A 183 -6.71 17.47 19.26
C ASP A 183 -6.31 16.01 19.61
N GLY A 184 -5.34 15.44 18.90
CA GLY A 184 -4.87 14.07 19.05
C GLY A 184 -5.72 13.01 18.35
N ALA A 185 -6.85 13.38 17.74
CA ALA A 185 -7.69 12.44 17.00
C ALA A 185 -7.01 12.00 15.69
N SER A 186 -7.06 10.70 15.39
CA SER A 186 -6.64 10.19 14.09
C SER A 186 -7.71 10.47 13.05
N GLN A 187 -7.28 10.89 11.86
CA GLN A 187 -8.16 11.06 10.70
C GLN A 187 -7.60 10.32 9.50
N VAL A 188 -8.47 9.59 8.80
CA VAL A 188 -8.13 8.94 7.53
C VAL A 188 -8.61 9.82 6.39
N ILE A 189 -7.72 10.09 5.45
CA ILE A 189 -8.00 10.88 4.24
C ILE A 189 -7.91 9.97 3.03
N LEU A 190 -8.85 10.13 2.12
CA LEU A 190 -8.84 9.51 0.80
C LEU A 190 -8.87 10.61 -0.26
N LEU A 191 -7.72 10.88 -0.86
CA LEU A 191 -7.58 11.80 -1.98
C LEU A 191 -7.97 11.08 -3.28
N VAL A 192 -8.76 11.72 -4.11
CA VAL A 192 -9.26 11.15 -5.36
C VAL A 192 -9.08 12.15 -6.50
N GLU A 193 -8.25 11.83 -7.47
CA GLU A 193 -8.15 12.62 -8.71
C GLU A 193 -9.44 12.45 -9.53
N CYS A 194 -10.23 13.53 -9.65
CA CYS A 194 -11.47 13.54 -10.41
C CYS A 194 -11.54 14.78 -11.30
N GLY A 195 -11.69 14.58 -12.62
CA GLY A 195 -11.75 15.66 -13.61
C GLY A 195 -13.17 16.18 -13.90
N VAL A 196 -14.19 15.60 -13.27
CA VAL A 196 -15.60 15.99 -13.49
C VAL A 196 -15.87 17.35 -12.87
N ARG A 197 -16.41 18.28 -13.67
CA ARG A 197 -16.75 19.66 -13.24
C ARG A 197 -18.20 19.80 -12.82
N ASP A 198 -19.10 19.00 -13.40
CA ASP A 198 -20.51 19.00 -13.05
C ASP A 198 -20.70 18.57 -11.60
N LYS A 199 -21.38 19.42 -10.82
CA LYS A 199 -21.54 19.22 -9.38
C LYS A 199 -22.38 17.99 -9.06
N GLU A 200 -23.47 17.79 -9.77
CA GLU A 200 -24.40 16.68 -9.51
C GLU A 200 -23.71 15.34 -9.80
N VAL A 201 -23.00 15.25 -10.92
CA VAL A 201 -22.22 14.07 -11.29
C VAL A 201 -21.12 13.80 -10.25
N ARG A 202 -20.40 14.83 -9.79
CA ARG A 202 -19.39 14.71 -8.73
C ARG A 202 -19.97 14.20 -7.42
N ASP A 203 -21.12 14.75 -7.00
CA ASP A 203 -21.78 14.35 -5.77
C ASP A 203 -22.26 12.90 -5.85
N ASN A 204 -22.68 12.43 -7.02
CA ASN A 204 -23.00 11.02 -7.27
C ASN A 204 -21.75 10.14 -7.14
N ILE A 205 -20.65 10.48 -7.83
CA ILE A 205 -19.38 9.75 -7.74
C ILE A 205 -18.90 9.68 -6.28
N LYS A 206 -18.98 10.81 -5.55
CA LYS A 206 -18.61 10.87 -4.13
C LYS A 206 -19.42 9.88 -3.29
N ARG A 207 -20.75 9.85 -3.49
CA ARG A 207 -21.64 8.92 -2.77
C ARG A 207 -21.30 7.46 -3.08
N GLU A 208 -21.08 7.13 -4.35
CA GLU A 208 -20.73 5.77 -4.76
C GLU A 208 -19.41 5.32 -4.13
N ILE A 209 -18.37 6.15 -4.19
CA ILE A 209 -17.08 5.86 -3.57
C ILE A 209 -17.21 5.71 -2.05
N VAL A 210 -17.87 6.66 -1.38
CA VAL A 210 -18.05 6.64 0.08
C VAL A 210 -18.79 5.38 0.52
N ASN A 211 -19.85 5.01 -0.16
CA ASN A 211 -20.61 3.81 0.16
C ASN A 211 -19.79 2.54 -0.06
N ALA A 212 -19.10 2.45 -1.19
CA ALA A 212 -18.26 1.29 -1.50
C ALA A 212 -17.10 1.14 -0.49
N VAL A 213 -16.38 2.21 -0.18
CA VAL A 213 -15.25 2.15 0.78
C VAL A 213 -15.73 1.83 2.19
N ARG A 214 -16.83 2.45 2.66
CA ARG A 214 -17.42 2.14 3.98
C ARG A 214 -17.83 0.68 4.11
N SER A 215 -18.39 0.09 3.05
CA SER A 215 -18.81 -1.31 3.06
C SER A 215 -17.65 -2.29 3.22
N VAL A 216 -16.44 -1.92 2.76
CA VAL A 216 -15.25 -2.79 2.79
C VAL A 216 -14.41 -2.52 4.04
N VAL A 217 -14.04 -1.26 4.28
CA VAL A 217 -13.00 -0.92 5.27
C VAL A 217 -13.57 -0.71 6.68
N GLY A 218 -14.80 -0.19 6.77
CA GLY A 218 -15.51 -0.05 8.06
C GLY A 218 -14.91 0.98 9.02
N VAL A 219 -14.08 1.93 8.51
CA VAL A 219 -13.55 3.05 9.30
C VAL A 219 -14.04 4.38 8.74
N PRO A 220 -14.23 5.41 9.57
CA PRO A 220 -14.56 6.75 9.09
C PRO A 220 -13.37 7.33 8.33
N PHE A 221 -13.64 7.97 7.21
CA PHE A 221 -12.66 8.66 6.40
C PHE A 221 -13.26 9.90 5.76
N GLU A 222 -12.43 10.84 5.39
CA GLU A 222 -12.78 12.00 4.60
C GLU A 222 -12.34 11.78 3.14
N LEU A 223 -13.29 11.94 2.20
CA LEU A 223 -12.99 11.91 0.77
C LEU A 223 -12.81 13.33 0.26
N VAL A 224 -11.64 13.61 -0.33
CA VAL A 224 -11.29 14.88 -0.94
C VAL A 224 -11.00 14.67 -2.41
N PHE A 225 -11.74 15.36 -3.28
CA PHE A 225 -11.43 15.39 -4.70
C PHE A 225 -10.30 16.38 -4.96
N VAL A 226 -9.28 15.94 -5.68
CA VAL A 226 -8.15 16.75 -6.09
C VAL A 226 -8.07 16.87 -7.62
N VAL A 227 -7.32 17.85 -8.10
CA VAL A 227 -7.13 18.09 -9.52
C VAL A 227 -6.44 16.89 -10.17
N MET A 228 -6.83 16.60 -11.42
CA MET A 228 -6.20 15.54 -12.23
C MET A 228 -4.68 15.75 -12.33
N ARG A 229 -3.92 14.68 -12.14
CA ARG A 229 -2.44 14.64 -12.19
C ARG A 229 -1.76 15.51 -11.10
N SER A 230 -2.46 15.80 -9.99
CA SER A 230 -1.88 16.52 -8.84
C SER A 230 -1.25 15.60 -7.81
N LEU A 231 -1.63 14.31 -7.78
CA LEU A 231 -1.04 13.36 -6.87
C LEU A 231 0.41 13.03 -7.28
N PRO A 232 1.36 13.15 -6.35
CA PRO A 232 2.77 12.97 -6.62
C PRO A 232 3.10 11.51 -6.95
N VAL A 233 4.01 11.32 -7.90
CA VAL A 233 4.53 10.02 -8.28
C VAL A 233 6.05 10.00 -8.14
N THR A 234 6.60 8.83 -7.90
CA THR A 234 8.06 8.60 -7.93
C THR A 234 8.58 8.65 -9.37
N SER A 235 9.90 8.67 -9.54
CA SER A 235 10.56 8.57 -10.85
C SER A 235 10.13 7.31 -11.63
N SER A 236 9.76 6.23 -10.94
CA SER A 236 9.22 5.00 -11.54
C SER A 236 7.71 5.06 -11.85
N GLY A 237 7.04 6.21 -11.62
CA GLY A 237 5.61 6.39 -11.89
C GLY A 237 4.68 5.85 -10.80
N LYS A 238 5.21 5.32 -9.69
CA LYS A 238 4.41 4.82 -8.57
C LYS A 238 3.92 5.99 -7.71
N LEU A 239 2.70 5.88 -7.16
CA LEU A 239 2.15 6.85 -6.22
C LEU A 239 3.06 7.01 -4.99
N SER A 240 3.34 8.26 -4.60
CA SER A 240 4.04 8.61 -3.37
C SER A 240 3.04 9.09 -2.30
N ARG A 241 2.57 8.20 -1.44
CA ARG A 241 1.61 8.54 -0.37
C ARG A 241 2.20 9.52 0.64
N ALA A 242 3.48 9.37 0.98
CA ALA A 242 4.17 10.28 1.88
C ALA A 242 4.16 11.72 1.36
N ASN A 243 4.51 11.91 0.08
CA ASN A 243 4.47 13.24 -0.53
C ASN A 243 3.04 13.75 -0.71
N ALA A 244 2.07 12.88 -1.03
CA ALA A 244 0.66 13.26 -1.11
C ALA A 244 0.14 13.78 0.24
N LYS A 245 0.53 13.12 1.34
CA LYS A 245 0.21 13.56 2.72
C LYS A 245 0.81 14.94 3.02
N VAL A 246 2.09 15.15 2.70
CA VAL A 246 2.75 16.46 2.89
C VAL A 246 2.04 17.55 2.11
N LEU A 247 1.83 17.37 0.81
CA LEU A 247 1.16 18.35 -0.04
C LEU A 247 -0.28 18.65 0.42
N TYR A 248 -1.01 17.64 0.93
CA TYR A 248 -2.34 17.85 1.48
C TYR A 248 -2.31 18.69 2.77
N LEU A 249 -1.42 18.37 3.70
CA LEU A 249 -1.28 19.10 4.97
C LEU A 249 -0.81 20.54 4.75
N ASP A 250 0.02 20.78 3.74
CA ASP A 250 0.48 22.13 3.33
C ASP A 250 -0.59 22.91 2.54
N GLY A 251 -1.79 22.33 2.30
CA GLY A 251 -2.86 22.95 1.54
C GLY A 251 -2.56 23.15 0.04
N GLN A 252 -1.58 22.42 -0.50
CA GLN A 252 -1.17 22.49 -1.92
C GLN A 252 -2.05 21.60 -2.82
N LEU A 253 -2.68 20.57 -2.28
CA LEU A 253 -3.67 19.77 -2.98
C LEU A 253 -5.05 20.42 -2.80
N THR A 254 -5.38 21.32 -3.71
CA THR A 254 -6.67 22.01 -3.70
C THR A 254 -7.75 21.15 -4.34
N GLU A 255 -8.95 21.19 -3.76
CA GLU A 255 -10.15 20.75 -4.46
C GLU A 255 -10.28 21.47 -5.81
N THR A 256 -10.72 20.77 -6.82
CA THR A 256 -11.09 21.41 -8.10
C THR A 256 -11.93 22.66 -7.80
N ARG A 257 -11.62 23.77 -8.42
CA ARG A 257 -12.06 25.17 -8.21
C ARG A 257 -13.54 25.45 -7.80
N ALA A 258 -14.33 24.43 -7.50
CA ALA A 258 -15.73 24.53 -7.11
C ALA A 258 -15.95 24.92 -5.63
N ASN A 259 -14.94 24.85 -4.75
CA ASN A 259 -15.09 25.11 -3.31
C ASN A 259 -13.96 26.02 -2.75
N LYS A 260 -13.75 27.20 -3.35
CA LYS A 260 -12.89 28.21 -2.71
C LYS A 260 -13.53 28.88 -1.47
N ASP A 261 -14.81 28.64 -1.22
CA ASP A 261 -15.56 29.37 -0.19
C ASP A 261 -15.71 28.65 1.15
N ALA A 262 -15.12 27.46 1.33
CA ALA A 262 -15.23 26.68 2.56
C ALA A 262 -13.88 26.12 3.09
N ALA A 263 -12.75 26.75 2.79
CA ALA A 263 -11.46 26.32 3.33
C ALA A 263 -11.29 26.77 4.77
N ILE A 264 -11.63 25.92 5.73
CA ILE A 264 -11.12 26.03 7.10
C ILE A 264 -9.63 25.69 7.03
N LYS A 265 -8.79 26.73 7.12
CA LYS A 265 -7.34 26.57 7.27
C LYS A 265 -7.05 25.82 8.58
N PRO A 266 -6.35 24.68 8.56
CA PRO A 266 -5.82 24.13 9.80
C PRO A 266 -4.73 25.07 10.32
N GLN A 267 -4.94 25.67 11.48
CA GLN A 267 -3.87 26.36 12.21
C GLN A 267 -2.90 25.29 12.73
N MET A 268 -1.75 25.17 12.10
CA MET A 268 -0.63 24.40 12.61
C MET A 268 0.37 25.33 13.27
N SER A 269 0.62 25.13 14.56
CA SER A 269 1.82 25.62 15.22
C SER A 269 2.99 24.71 14.83
N LEU A 270 3.95 25.27 14.13
CA LEU A 270 5.25 24.64 13.87
C LEU A 270 6.03 24.58 15.19
N SER A 271 6.01 23.45 15.88
CA SER A 271 7.03 23.08 16.87
C SER A 271 7.88 21.96 16.28
N SER A 272 9.08 22.36 15.88
CA SER A 272 10.33 21.59 15.71
C SER A 272 10.19 20.07 15.64
N VAL A 273 10.23 19.50 14.42
CA VAL A 273 10.65 18.14 14.19
C VAL A 273 12.15 18.17 13.95
N GLY A 274 12.91 17.79 14.98
CA GLY A 274 14.34 17.51 14.86
C GLY A 274 14.53 16.31 13.95
N ILE A 275 15.36 16.50 12.95
CA ILE A 275 15.88 15.44 12.07
C ILE A 275 17.02 14.77 12.85
N ALA A 276 16.87 13.55 13.17
CA ALA A 276 17.95 12.61 13.50
C ALA A 276 17.74 11.34 12.69
#